data_49a1f6c96ca81a06e3e1095409b3c864
#
_entry.id   49a1f6c96ca81a06e3e1095409b3c864
#
_cell.length_a   1.000
_cell.length_b   1.000
_cell.length_c   1.000
_cell.angle_alpha   90.00
_cell.angle_beta   90.00
_cell.angle_gamma   90.00
#
_symmetry.space_group_name_H-M   'P 1'
#
loop_
_entity.id
_entity.type
_entity.pdbx_description
1 polymer ?
#
loop_
_entity_poly.entity_id
_entity_poly.type
_entity_poly.pdbx_seq_one_letter_code
_entity_poly.pdbx_strand_id
1 'polypeptide(L)'
;MTAATGHSARSGTRPSDAAAERLQHAMNRLRARLRSESGQHATGLTASQRAILATVVRHGPVTAARIAELEHVSPQSIGQSVTELKARGLVRSEPDPADGRKKLISAEASATELIGSLTAGRSSFLARAIEQVIAPDEHQDLEKAIDLLERLAAADPDRWRT
;
A
#
# COMPACT_ATOMS: atom_id res chain seq x y z
N MET A 1 12.31 -24.54 -55.83
CA MET A 1 12.81 -24.96 -54.51
C MET A 1 13.31 -23.74 -53.80
N THR A 2 12.51 -23.11 -52.99
CA THR A 2 12.90 -21.91 -52.24
C THR A 2 12.61 -22.20 -50.77
N ALA A 3 13.66 -22.33 -49.98
CA ALA A 3 13.60 -22.60 -48.58
C ALA A 3 13.19 -21.36 -47.82
N ALA A 4 12.05 -21.39 -47.12
CA ALA A 4 11.63 -20.35 -46.20
C ALA A 4 12.34 -20.57 -44.85
N THR A 5 13.31 -19.70 -44.57
CA THR A 5 14.00 -19.67 -43.27
C THR A 5 13.07 -19.00 -42.24
N GLY A 6 12.45 -19.79 -41.44
CA GLY A 6 11.66 -19.30 -40.28
C GLY A 6 12.59 -18.69 -39.25
N HIS A 7 12.52 -17.38 -39.13
CA HIS A 7 13.20 -16.61 -38.09
C HIS A 7 12.33 -16.68 -36.82
N SER A 8 12.57 -17.68 -35.98
CA SER A 8 11.96 -17.77 -34.63
C SER A 8 12.60 -16.67 -33.78
N ALA A 9 11.93 -15.54 -33.68
CA ALA A 9 12.28 -14.48 -32.72
C ALA A 9 12.06 -15.03 -31.29
N ARG A 10 13.14 -15.46 -30.66
CA ARG A 10 13.15 -15.68 -29.20
C ARG A 10 12.99 -14.31 -28.55
N SER A 11 11.76 -14.01 -28.08
CA SER A 11 11.50 -12.89 -27.18
C SER A 11 12.26 -13.16 -25.87
N GLY A 12 13.50 -12.75 -25.82
CA GLY A 12 14.30 -12.78 -24.60
C GLY A 12 13.73 -11.76 -23.62
N THR A 13 13.11 -12.24 -22.55
CA THR A 13 12.69 -11.41 -21.42
C THR A 13 13.89 -10.60 -20.95
N ARG A 14 13.75 -9.28 -20.90
CA ARG A 14 14.85 -8.42 -20.41
C ARG A 14 15.16 -8.78 -18.95
N PRO A 15 16.41 -8.67 -18.49
CA PRO A 15 16.75 -8.93 -17.08
C PRO A 15 15.91 -8.13 -16.10
N SER A 16 15.49 -6.91 -16.47
CA SER A 16 14.60 -6.06 -15.69
C SER A 16 13.18 -6.65 -15.56
N ASP A 17 12.65 -7.32 -16.59
CA ASP A 17 11.31 -7.89 -16.56
C ASP A 17 11.26 -9.08 -15.60
N ALA A 18 12.26 -9.97 -15.66
CA ALA A 18 12.38 -11.10 -14.71
C ALA A 18 12.58 -10.63 -13.26
N ALA A 19 13.35 -9.55 -13.05
CA ALA A 19 13.52 -8.96 -11.73
C ALA A 19 12.21 -8.34 -11.22
N ALA A 20 11.45 -7.66 -12.07
CA ALA A 20 10.16 -7.07 -11.72
C ALA A 20 9.14 -8.13 -11.30
N GLU A 21 9.05 -9.24 -12.05
CA GLU A 21 8.17 -10.37 -11.69
C GLU A 21 8.54 -10.97 -10.33
N ARG A 22 9.82 -11.25 -10.11
CA ARG A 22 10.30 -11.81 -8.84
C ARG A 22 10.02 -10.87 -7.67
N LEU A 23 10.26 -9.58 -7.84
CA LEU A 23 9.98 -8.55 -6.82
C LEU A 23 8.48 -8.51 -6.51
N GLN A 24 7.63 -8.46 -7.54
CA GLN A 24 6.17 -8.44 -7.36
C GLN A 24 5.69 -9.67 -6.59
N HIS A 25 6.18 -10.86 -6.93
CA HIS A 25 5.86 -12.10 -6.22
C HIS A 25 6.31 -12.06 -4.76
N ALA A 26 7.54 -11.62 -4.49
CA ALA A 26 8.07 -11.50 -3.13
C ALA A 26 7.23 -10.51 -2.28
N MET A 27 6.91 -9.34 -2.84
CA MET A 27 6.06 -8.34 -2.18
C MET A 27 4.66 -8.88 -1.88
N ASN A 28 4.05 -9.60 -2.82
CA ASN A 28 2.71 -10.17 -2.63
C ASN A 28 2.69 -11.22 -1.51
N ARG A 29 3.70 -12.09 -1.47
CA ARG A 29 3.85 -13.09 -0.39
C ARG A 29 4.08 -12.44 0.96
N LEU A 30 4.97 -11.45 1.04
CA LEU A 30 5.24 -10.72 2.27
C LEU A 30 3.98 -9.97 2.76
N ARG A 31 3.27 -9.28 1.87
CA ARG A 31 2.00 -8.62 2.20
C ARG A 31 0.95 -9.61 2.72
N ALA A 32 0.85 -10.80 2.12
CA ALA A 32 -0.07 -11.84 2.59
C ALA A 32 0.28 -12.29 4.01
N ARG A 33 1.57 -12.50 4.30
CA ARG A 33 2.06 -12.89 5.62
C ARG A 33 1.80 -11.80 6.67
N LEU A 34 2.12 -10.55 6.35
CA LEU A 34 1.85 -9.41 7.22
C LEU A 34 0.36 -9.26 7.55
N ARG A 35 -0.53 -9.52 6.59
CA ARG A 35 -1.98 -9.51 6.85
C ARG A 35 -2.40 -10.61 7.82
N SER A 36 -1.86 -11.81 7.65
CA SER A 36 -2.15 -12.93 8.54
C SER A 36 -1.70 -12.65 9.98
N GLU A 37 -0.50 -12.12 10.15
CA GLU A 37 0.12 -11.92 11.46
C GLU A 37 -0.36 -10.65 12.21
N SER A 38 -0.92 -9.68 11.51
CA SER A 38 -1.37 -8.42 12.11
C SER A 38 -2.81 -8.42 12.63
N GLY A 39 -3.50 -9.56 12.63
CA GLY A 39 -4.89 -9.65 13.09
C GLY A 39 -5.90 -8.87 12.23
N GLN A 40 -5.52 -8.49 11.00
CA GLN A 40 -6.38 -7.68 10.12
C GLN A 40 -7.74 -8.33 9.81
N HIS A 41 -7.83 -9.64 9.84
CA HIS A 41 -9.09 -10.37 9.63
C HIS A 41 -10.10 -10.13 10.75
N ALA A 42 -9.64 -9.83 11.96
CA ALA A 42 -10.51 -9.57 13.12
C ALA A 42 -11.19 -8.19 13.07
N THR A 43 -10.72 -7.28 12.20
CA THR A 43 -11.29 -5.91 12.14
C THR A 43 -12.64 -5.82 11.44
N GLY A 44 -13.00 -6.82 10.64
CA GLY A 44 -14.19 -6.79 9.78
C GLY A 44 -14.16 -5.68 8.71
N LEU A 45 -13.00 -5.04 8.48
CA LEU A 45 -12.81 -4.03 7.44
C LEU A 45 -12.23 -4.66 6.18
N THR A 46 -12.67 -4.21 5.01
CA THR A 46 -12.05 -4.57 3.73
C THR A 46 -10.64 -3.98 3.60
N ALA A 47 -9.85 -4.46 2.66
CA ALA A 47 -8.51 -3.92 2.41
C ALA A 47 -8.56 -2.43 2.03
N SER A 48 -9.54 -2.04 1.21
CA SER A 48 -9.75 -0.65 0.80
C SER A 48 -10.13 0.24 2.00
N GLN A 49 -11.07 -0.20 2.84
CA GLN A 49 -11.46 0.53 4.04
C GLN A 49 -10.28 0.75 5.00
N ARG A 50 -9.43 -0.25 5.19
CA ARG A 50 -8.21 -0.10 6.01
C ARG A 50 -7.22 0.88 5.41
N ALA A 51 -7.02 0.87 4.10
CA ALA A 51 -6.14 1.81 3.41
C ALA A 51 -6.65 3.25 3.59
N ILE A 52 -7.93 3.48 3.30
CA ILE A 52 -8.59 4.78 3.49
C ILE A 52 -8.48 5.24 4.95
N LEU A 53 -8.78 4.35 5.92
CA LEU A 53 -8.71 4.68 7.33
C LEU A 53 -7.28 5.06 7.75
N ALA A 54 -6.27 4.33 7.27
CA ALA A 54 -4.87 4.64 7.53
C ALA A 54 -4.46 6.00 6.94
N THR A 55 -4.96 6.33 5.75
CA THR A 55 -4.75 7.64 5.12
C THR A 55 -5.40 8.76 5.90
N VAL A 56 -6.63 8.58 6.40
CA VAL A 56 -7.29 9.56 7.27
C VAL A 56 -6.56 9.73 8.60
N VAL A 57 -6.09 8.66 9.22
CA VAL A 57 -5.29 8.72 10.46
C VAL A 57 -3.99 9.48 10.25
N ARG A 58 -3.34 9.30 9.09
CA ARG A 58 -2.03 9.93 8.79
C ARG A 58 -2.12 11.37 8.35
N HIS A 59 -3.15 11.72 7.59
CA HIS A 59 -3.24 13.01 6.87
C HIS A 59 -4.46 13.85 7.25
N GLY A 60 -5.36 13.33 8.09
CA GLY A 60 -6.58 14.06 8.46
C GLY A 60 -6.33 15.31 9.31
N PRO A 61 -7.26 16.29 9.23
CA PRO A 61 -8.49 16.33 8.44
C PRO A 61 -8.23 16.40 6.93
N VAL A 62 -8.95 15.62 6.13
CA VAL A 62 -8.68 15.47 4.69
C VAL A 62 -9.99 15.33 3.89
N THR A 63 -10.04 15.88 2.66
CA THR A 63 -11.21 15.74 1.79
C THR A 63 -11.26 14.36 1.11
N ALA A 64 -12.47 13.91 0.71
CA ALA A 64 -12.63 12.68 -0.05
C ALA A 64 -11.85 12.69 -1.38
N ALA A 65 -11.75 13.85 -2.06
CA ALA A 65 -10.95 13.99 -3.27
C ALA A 65 -9.45 13.76 -2.98
N ARG A 66 -8.95 14.32 -1.89
CA ARG A 66 -7.54 14.11 -1.51
C ARG A 66 -7.24 12.68 -1.12
N ILE A 67 -8.17 11.99 -0.45
CA ILE A 67 -8.03 10.55 -0.17
C ILE A 67 -7.98 9.77 -1.49
N ALA A 68 -8.86 10.09 -2.45
CA ALA A 68 -8.92 9.45 -3.75
C ALA A 68 -7.59 9.57 -4.52
N GLU A 69 -6.98 10.75 -4.50
CA GLU A 69 -5.64 11.00 -5.08
C GLU A 69 -4.57 10.12 -4.42
N LEU A 70 -4.52 10.12 -3.08
CA LEU A 70 -3.51 9.39 -2.32
C LEU A 70 -3.63 7.87 -2.47
N GLU A 71 -4.86 7.36 -2.60
CA GLU A 71 -5.14 5.92 -2.75
C GLU A 71 -5.24 5.48 -4.22
N HIS A 72 -5.11 6.39 -5.18
CA HIS A 72 -5.25 6.13 -6.63
C HIS A 72 -6.57 5.43 -7.00
N VAL A 73 -7.68 5.88 -6.40
CA VAL A 73 -9.04 5.35 -6.63
C VAL A 73 -10.01 6.46 -6.99
N SER A 74 -11.23 6.11 -7.45
CA SER A 74 -12.24 7.10 -7.76
C SER A 74 -12.83 7.77 -6.52
N PRO A 75 -13.19 9.08 -6.55
CA PRO A 75 -13.86 9.75 -5.44
C PRO A 75 -15.18 9.09 -5.01
N GLN A 76 -15.89 8.46 -5.93
CA GLN A 76 -17.14 7.74 -5.64
C GLN A 76 -16.90 6.53 -4.73
N SER A 77 -15.83 5.77 -4.97
CA SER A 77 -15.45 4.62 -4.11
C SER A 77 -15.09 5.08 -2.69
N ILE A 78 -14.47 6.26 -2.56
CA ILE A 78 -14.17 6.86 -1.26
C ILE A 78 -15.45 7.20 -0.50
N GLY A 79 -16.44 7.81 -1.17
CA GLY A 79 -17.71 8.20 -0.54
C GLY A 79 -18.42 7.04 0.14
N GLN A 80 -18.53 5.89 -0.53
CA GLN A 80 -19.11 4.68 0.04
C GLN A 80 -18.32 4.19 1.26
N SER A 81 -17.01 4.04 1.13
CA SER A 81 -16.14 3.57 2.21
C SER A 81 -16.17 4.48 3.42
N VAL A 82 -16.19 5.80 3.23
CA VAL A 82 -16.29 6.78 4.32
C VAL A 82 -17.65 6.66 5.03
N THR A 83 -18.74 6.44 4.30
CA THR A 83 -20.06 6.22 4.91
C THR A 83 -20.06 4.99 5.81
N GLU A 84 -19.46 3.88 5.36
CA GLU A 84 -19.36 2.66 6.15
C GLU A 84 -18.43 2.81 7.36
N LEU A 85 -17.29 3.50 7.22
CA LEU A 85 -16.37 3.80 8.32
C LEU A 85 -17.03 4.73 9.37
N LYS A 86 -17.83 5.69 8.91
CA LYS A 86 -18.60 6.58 9.79
C LYS A 86 -19.67 5.80 10.57
N ALA A 87 -20.39 4.89 9.92
CA ALA A 87 -21.38 4.03 10.59
C ALA A 87 -20.76 3.16 11.67
N ARG A 88 -19.46 2.86 11.57
CA ARG A 88 -18.68 2.12 12.58
C ARG A 88 -18.03 3.01 13.65
N GLY A 89 -18.24 4.33 13.61
CA GLY A 89 -17.63 5.27 14.56
C GLY A 89 -16.11 5.39 14.43
N LEU A 90 -15.56 5.12 13.25
CA LEU A 90 -14.11 5.19 13.00
C LEU A 90 -13.67 6.54 12.41
N VAL A 91 -14.57 7.23 11.71
CA VAL A 91 -14.33 8.56 11.17
C VAL A 91 -15.53 9.46 11.39
N ARG A 92 -15.29 10.78 11.47
CA ARG A 92 -16.32 11.81 11.39
C ARG A 92 -16.13 12.69 10.18
N SER A 93 -17.14 13.43 9.82
CA SER A 93 -17.11 14.35 8.67
C SER A 93 -17.76 15.67 9.04
N GLU A 94 -17.04 16.75 8.85
CA GLU A 94 -17.43 18.13 9.19
C GLU A 94 -17.30 19.03 7.97
N PRO A 95 -18.08 20.13 7.86
CA PRO A 95 -17.86 21.14 6.83
C PRO A 95 -16.45 21.70 6.91
N ASP A 96 -15.82 21.97 5.75
CA ASP A 96 -14.55 22.66 5.71
C ASP A 96 -14.77 24.14 6.11
N PRO A 97 -14.06 24.67 7.11
CA PRO A 97 -14.18 26.06 7.52
C PRO A 97 -13.85 27.07 6.43
N ALA A 98 -12.99 26.70 5.48
CA ALA A 98 -12.58 27.54 4.37
C ALA A 98 -13.51 27.46 3.16
N ASP A 99 -14.18 26.30 2.96
CA ASP A 99 -15.11 26.06 1.87
C ASP A 99 -16.21 25.10 2.32
N GLY A 100 -17.32 25.65 2.80
CA GLY A 100 -18.46 24.89 3.32
C GLY A 100 -19.11 23.90 2.33
N ARG A 101 -18.73 23.94 1.04
CA ARG A 101 -19.14 22.94 0.04
C ARG A 101 -18.35 21.63 0.17
N LYS A 102 -17.18 21.69 0.82
CA LYS A 102 -16.31 20.54 1.06
C LYS A 102 -16.58 19.97 2.45
N LYS A 103 -16.31 18.69 2.59
CA LYS A 103 -16.33 18.00 3.88
C LYS A 103 -14.92 17.50 4.20
N LEU A 104 -14.47 17.77 5.40
CA LEU A 104 -13.25 17.26 5.98
C LEU A 104 -13.58 15.97 6.74
N ILE A 105 -12.79 14.94 6.51
CA ILE A 105 -12.90 13.63 7.13
C ILE A 105 -11.75 13.52 8.13
N SER A 106 -12.10 13.25 9.39
CA SER A 106 -11.17 13.09 10.50
C SER A 106 -11.33 11.71 11.13
N ALA A 107 -10.22 11.17 11.62
CA ALA A 107 -10.23 9.92 12.37
C ALA A 107 -10.77 10.14 13.78
N GLU A 108 -11.51 9.17 14.28
CA GLU A 108 -11.85 9.06 15.69
C GLU A 108 -10.70 8.38 16.47
N ALA A 109 -10.69 8.51 17.79
CA ALA A 109 -9.67 7.89 18.64
C ALA A 109 -9.57 6.37 18.42
N SER A 110 -10.71 5.70 18.30
CA SER A 110 -10.80 4.27 18.00
C SER A 110 -10.12 3.87 16.70
N ALA A 111 -10.15 4.72 15.68
CA ALA A 111 -9.47 4.48 14.43
C ALA A 111 -7.95 4.59 14.58
N THR A 112 -7.49 5.57 15.34
CA THR A 112 -6.05 5.76 15.60
C THR A 112 -5.50 4.57 16.38
N GLU A 113 -6.19 4.11 17.39
CA GLU A 113 -5.83 2.90 18.16
C GLU A 113 -5.82 1.65 17.30
N LEU A 114 -6.86 1.46 16.46
CA LEU A 114 -6.96 0.32 15.56
C LEU A 114 -5.80 0.29 14.55
N ILE A 115 -5.53 1.39 13.86
CA ILE A 115 -4.43 1.48 12.90
C ILE A 115 -3.09 1.31 13.60
N GLY A 116 -2.92 1.90 14.78
CA GLY A 116 -1.72 1.74 15.61
C GLY A 116 -1.46 0.27 15.97
N SER A 117 -2.47 -0.45 16.44
CA SER A 117 -2.33 -1.87 16.80
C SER A 117 -1.98 -2.75 15.59
N LEU A 118 -2.62 -2.51 14.43
CA LEU A 118 -2.30 -3.23 13.19
C LEU A 118 -0.86 -2.96 12.71
N THR A 119 -0.39 -1.73 12.87
CA THR A 119 0.97 -1.35 12.51
C THR A 119 1.99 -1.99 13.45
N ALA A 120 1.73 -1.94 14.75
CA ALA A 120 2.59 -2.58 15.74
C ALA A 120 2.70 -4.10 15.53
N GLY A 121 1.58 -4.77 15.21
CA GLY A 121 1.58 -6.20 14.89
C GLY A 121 2.46 -6.55 13.69
N ARG A 122 2.41 -5.73 12.62
CA ARG A 122 3.27 -5.91 11.45
C ARG A 122 4.75 -5.70 11.76
N SER A 123 5.06 -4.63 12.49
CA SER A 123 6.44 -4.29 12.87
C SER A 123 7.04 -5.36 13.77
N SER A 124 6.29 -5.85 14.76
CA SER A 124 6.71 -6.96 15.62
C SER A 124 6.97 -8.25 14.86
N PHE A 125 6.12 -8.58 13.89
CA PHE A 125 6.34 -9.74 13.04
C PHE A 125 7.60 -9.59 12.19
N LEU A 126 7.77 -8.42 11.53
CA LEU A 126 8.96 -8.17 10.70
C LEU A 126 10.26 -8.20 11.51
N ALA A 127 10.28 -7.56 12.68
CA ALA A 127 11.46 -7.59 13.54
C ALA A 127 11.88 -9.02 13.87
N ARG A 128 10.92 -9.85 14.34
CA ARG A 128 11.20 -11.26 14.64
C ARG A 128 11.62 -12.06 13.42
N ALA A 129 11.00 -11.79 12.25
CA ALA A 129 11.36 -12.49 11.02
C ALA A 129 12.77 -12.13 10.55
N ILE A 130 13.17 -10.86 10.67
CA ILE A 130 14.54 -10.40 10.37
C ILE A 130 15.53 -11.10 11.30
N GLU A 131 15.30 -11.10 12.60
CA GLU A 131 16.18 -11.76 13.59
C GLU A 131 16.35 -13.26 13.35
N GLN A 132 15.30 -13.94 12.84
CA GLN A 132 15.31 -15.38 12.67
C GLN A 132 15.78 -15.87 11.30
N VAL A 133 15.64 -15.03 10.26
CA VAL A 133 15.81 -15.45 8.86
C VAL A 133 17.04 -14.79 8.21
N ILE A 134 17.40 -13.59 8.64
CA ILE A 134 18.52 -12.81 8.06
C ILE A 134 19.77 -13.05 8.91
N ALA A 135 20.82 -13.57 8.28
CA ALA A 135 22.08 -13.77 8.97
C ALA A 135 22.75 -12.42 9.30
N PRO A 136 23.58 -12.32 10.36
CA PRO A 136 24.19 -11.06 10.77
C PRO A 136 24.98 -10.35 9.66
N ASP A 137 25.62 -11.08 8.78
CA ASP A 137 26.37 -10.58 7.63
C ASP A 137 25.48 -10.11 6.48
N GLU A 138 24.21 -10.53 6.44
CA GLU A 138 23.22 -10.09 5.42
C GLU A 138 22.47 -8.80 5.81
N HIS A 139 22.61 -8.30 7.05
CA HIS A 139 21.89 -7.10 7.50
C HIS A 139 22.20 -5.88 6.64
N GLN A 140 23.45 -5.70 6.21
CA GLN A 140 23.82 -4.61 5.32
C GLN A 140 23.16 -4.72 3.93
N ASP A 141 22.95 -5.93 3.44
CA ASP A 141 22.27 -6.14 2.17
C ASP A 141 20.76 -5.94 2.29
N LEU A 142 20.18 -6.25 3.45
CA LEU A 142 18.79 -5.88 3.76
C LEU A 142 18.60 -4.37 3.75
N GLU A 143 19.49 -3.59 4.40
CA GLU A 143 19.42 -2.11 4.38
C GLU A 143 19.50 -1.57 2.95
N LYS A 144 20.46 -2.06 2.14
CA LYS A 144 20.56 -1.68 0.72
C LYS A 144 19.28 -2.02 -0.06
N ALA A 145 18.67 -3.17 0.23
CA ALA A 145 17.43 -3.57 -0.42
C ALA A 145 16.25 -2.65 -0.04
N ILE A 146 16.20 -2.21 1.21
CA ILE A 146 15.20 -1.23 1.69
C ILE A 146 15.38 0.09 0.94
N ASP A 147 16.59 0.64 0.87
CA ASP A 147 16.89 1.88 0.13
C ASP A 147 16.47 1.78 -1.36
N LEU A 148 16.73 0.64 -2.00
CA LEU A 148 16.32 0.40 -3.39
C LEU A 148 14.80 0.37 -3.54
N LEU A 149 14.08 -0.25 -2.62
CA LEU A 149 12.62 -0.30 -2.61
C LEU A 149 12.00 1.08 -2.39
N GLU A 150 12.57 1.89 -1.51
CA GLU A 150 12.14 3.28 -1.28
C GLU A 150 12.33 4.15 -2.52
N ARG A 151 13.49 4.00 -3.20
CA ARG A 151 13.75 4.69 -4.47
C ARG A 151 12.77 4.27 -5.57
N LEU A 152 12.44 2.99 -5.67
CA LEU A 152 11.43 2.50 -6.61
C LEU A 152 10.04 3.05 -6.29
N ALA A 153 9.68 3.14 -5.01
CA ALA A 153 8.39 3.69 -4.57
C ALA A 153 8.27 5.21 -4.82
N ALA A 154 9.38 5.93 -4.76
CA ALA A 154 9.44 7.37 -5.03
C ALA A 154 9.60 7.71 -6.51
N ALA A 155 9.74 6.72 -7.39
CA ALA A 155 9.97 6.96 -8.80
C ALA A 155 8.74 7.56 -9.50
N ASP A 156 8.97 8.61 -10.29
CA ASP A 156 7.94 9.30 -11.06
C ASP A 156 7.71 8.61 -12.40
N PRO A 157 6.53 8.01 -12.64
CA PRO A 157 6.23 7.32 -13.89
C PRO A 157 6.24 8.23 -15.13
N ASP A 158 5.99 9.52 -14.95
CA ASP A 158 5.92 10.47 -16.07
C ASP A 158 7.29 10.76 -16.68
N ARG A 159 8.36 10.50 -15.93
CA ARG A 159 9.74 10.60 -16.46
C ARG A 159 10.13 9.51 -17.46
N TRP A 160 9.34 8.44 -17.59
CA TRP A 160 9.64 7.30 -18.48
C TRP A 160 8.67 7.19 -19.65
N ARG A 161 7.68 8.08 -19.72
CA ARG A 161 6.78 8.22 -20.86
C ARG A 161 7.41 9.13 -21.92
N THR A 162 8.34 8.58 -22.68
CA THR A 162 8.85 9.15 -23.92
C THR A 162 8.33 8.37 -25.11
#